data_bee3cc70c5e71a25062b1df322eaad67
#
_entry.id   bee3cc70c5e71a25062b1df322eaad67
#
_cell.length_a   1.000
_cell.length_b   1.000
_cell.length_c   1.000
_cell.angle_alpha   90.00
_cell.angle_beta   90.00
_cell.angle_gamma   90.00
#
_symmetry.space_group_name_H-M   'P 1'
#
loop_
_entity.id
_entity.type
_entity.pdbx_description
1 polymer ?
#
loop_
_entity_poly.entity_id
_entity_poly.type
_entity_poly.pdbx_seq_one_letter_code
_entity_poly.pdbx_strand_id
1 'polypeptide(L)'
;EGETITTLDGQERNLDPSMLVIADPEKAVAIAGVMGGENSMIVEGSQAVLFESANFDGPNVRITAKKVGLRTDASSKFEKGLDPNLALEAVNRAVQLVELLEAGEVVPGVVDEYPNKREPWQLSYNPAWINKFLGTNIFEEEMQKIFEKIELKVDPVNHIVTIPTFRPDLEAQADLAEEIARFYGYNKIEATLASGTPTVGKRTYAQSITALVKDTVIANGLCEAMTYSFESPKVFDKLLIPADSDLRKAIVISNPLGEDFSIMRTVSFNGILTSLATNYNRRNESAGLFEVAKVYIPKALPLTELPHEIPTLTMGMYGNMDFYDLKGIVEHLMHVLGMSKVAEYVTEKSLPWMHPGRTASVIVNGESIGYLGEVH
;
A
#
# COMPACT_ATOMS: atom_id res chain seq x y z
N GLU A 1 -11.44 -14.66 27.39
CA GLU A 1 -12.38 -13.68 26.80
C GLU A 1 -12.69 -12.60 27.85
N GLY A 2 -12.51 -11.30 27.55
CA GLY A 2 -12.69 -10.19 28.49
C GLY A 2 -11.51 -9.99 29.46
N GLU A 3 -10.38 -10.64 29.25
CA GLU A 3 -9.15 -10.40 30.01
C GLU A 3 -8.54 -9.06 29.61
N THR A 4 -8.05 -8.30 30.61
CA THR A 4 -7.37 -7.03 30.38
C THR A 4 -5.99 -7.03 31.01
N ILE A 5 -5.11 -6.18 30.51
CA ILE A 5 -3.80 -5.93 31.08
C ILE A 5 -3.52 -4.42 31.02
N THR A 6 -3.03 -3.84 32.11
CA THR A 6 -2.44 -2.50 32.09
C THR A 6 -0.97 -2.63 31.71
N THR A 7 -0.59 -2.03 30.58
CA THR A 7 0.79 -2.06 30.09
C THR A 7 1.64 -0.98 30.75
N LEU A 8 2.98 -1.06 30.61
CA LEU A 8 3.94 -0.13 31.25
C LEU A 8 3.75 1.35 30.87
N ASP A 9 3.00 1.63 29.81
CA ASP A 9 2.59 2.99 29.43
C ASP A 9 1.33 3.50 30.17
N GLY A 10 0.84 2.72 31.17
CA GLY A 10 -0.33 3.06 31.97
C GLY A 10 -1.68 2.90 31.26
N GLN A 11 -1.71 2.26 30.07
CA GLN A 11 -2.94 2.06 29.32
C GLN A 11 -3.52 0.67 29.54
N GLU A 12 -4.81 0.62 29.84
CA GLU A 12 -5.56 -0.64 29.89
C GLU A 12 -5.87 -1.14 28.47
N ARG A 13 -5.59 -2.43 28.22
CA ARG A 13 -5.76 -3.06 26.93
C ARG A 13 -6.56 -4.34 27.04
N ASN A 14 -7.55 -4.48 26.18
CA ASN A 14 -8.34 -5.69 26.06
C ASN A 14 -7.55 -6.76 25.29
N LEU A 15 -7.49 -7.96 25.84
CA LEU A 15 -6.86 -9.11 25.22
C LEU A 15 -7.90 -9.95 24.49
N ASP A 16 -7.51 -10.53 23.36
CA ASP A 16 -8.32 -11.52 22.65
C ASP A 16 -7.59 -12.86 22.56
N PRO A 17 -8.30 -13.99 22.34
CA PRO A 17 -7.72 -15.34 22.35
C PRO A 17 -6.60 -15.57 21.31
N SER A 18 -6.41 -14.67 20.36
CA SER A 18 -5.34 -14.79 19.36
C SER A 18 -4.02 -14.15 19.83
N MET A 19 -4.05 -13.41 20.91
CA MET A 19 -2.88 -12.70 21.44
C MET A 19 -2.08 -13.60 22.37
N LEU A 20 -0.76 -13.63 22.17
CA LEU A 20 0.15 -14.33 23.05
C LEU A 20 0.50 -13.44 24.23
N VAL A 21 0.42 -13.97 25.44
CA VAL A 21 0.80 -13.28 26.67
C VAL A 21 1.82 -14.10 27.47
N ILE A 22 2.65 -13.42 28.23
CA ILE A 22 3.38 -14.03 29.33
C ILE A 22 2.49 -13.93 30.56
N ALA A 23 2.28 -15.03 31.24
CA ALA A 23 1.41 -15.11 32.42
C ALA A 23 2.07 -15.81 33.56
N ASP A 24 1.72 -15.41 34.79
CA ASP A 24 1.86 -16.22 36.00
C ASP A 24 0.66 -17.18 36.11
N PRO A 25 0.55 -18.01 37.15
CA PRO A 25 -0.59 -18.92 37.32
C PRO A 25 -1.96 -18.23 37.42
N GLU A 26 -2.00 -16.94 37.69
CA GLU A 26 -3.23 -16.20 38.00
C GLU A 26 -3.63 -15.20 36.90
N LYS A 27 -2.66 -14.55 36.23
CA LYS A 27 -2.93 -13.41 35.34
C LYS A 27 -1.84 -13.20 34.27
N ALA A 28 -2.17 -12.44 33.27
CA ALA A 28 -1.20 -11.93 32.29
C ALA A 28 -0.25 -10.89 32.94
N VAL A 29 1.05 -11.01 32.69
CA VAL A 29 2.10 -10.10 33.16
C VAL A 29 2.80 -9.35 32.04
N ALA A 30 2.64 -9.77 30.79
CA ALA A 30 3.13 -9.06 29.61
C ALA A 30 2.35 -9.46 28.35
N ILE A 31 2.27 -8.56 27.38
CA ILE A 31 1.90 -8.89 26.01
C ILE A 31 3.18 -9.33 25.31
N ALA A 32 3.27 -10.61 24.97
CA ALA A 32 4.48 -11.25 24.46
C ALA A 32 5.07 -10.53 23.24
N GLY A 33 6.33 -10.13 23.35
CA GLY A 33 7.04 -9.42 22.29
C GLY A 33 6.54 -8.00 21.99
N VAL A 34 5.60 -7.46 22.77
CA VAL A 34 5.05 -6.10 22.57
C VAL A 34 5.40 -5.20 23.74
N MET A 35 4.85 -5.46 24.94
CA MET A 35 5.13 -4.63 26.13
C MET A 35 4.81 -5.39 27.41
N GLY A 36 5.63 -5.16 28.44
CA GLY A 36 5.40 -5.65 29.79
C GLY A 36 4.17 -5.04 30.45
N GLY A 37 3.62 -5.74 31.43
CA GLY A 37 2.54 -5.26 32.28
C GLY A 37 3.06 -4.39 33.42
N GLU A 38 2.29 -3.40 33.85
CA GLU A 38 2.55 -2.58 35.03
C GLU A 38 2.63 -3.44 36.28
N ASN A 39 1.83 -4.53 36.33
CA ASN A 39 1.77 -5.46 37.46
C ASN A 39 3.03 -6.32 37.66
N SER A 40 3.98 -6.29 36.75
CA SER A 40 5.25 -7.03 36.77
C SER A 40 6.48 -6.13 36.65
N MET A 41 6.29 -4.81 36.67
CA MET A 41 7.41 -3.86 36.58
C MET A 41 8.31 -3.90 37.77
N ILE A 42 9.61 -3.59 37.59
CA ILE A 42 10.59 -3.42 38.66
C ILE A 42 10.29 -2.11 39.35
N VAL A 43 10.13 -2.17 40.67
CA VAL A 43 9.87 -1.02 41.56
C VAL A 43 10.97 -0.87 42.61
N GLU A 44 11.01 0.28 43.28
CA GLU A 44 11.92 0.49 44.41
C GLU A 44 11.67 -0.58 45.48
N GLY A 45 12.74 -1.29 45.88
CA GLY A 45 12.67 -2.39 46.81
C GLY A 45 12.48 -3.78 46.19
N SER A 46 12.46 -3.91 44.88
CA SER A 46 12.51 -5.23 44.21
C SER A 46 13.78 -5.96 44.59
N GLN A 47 13.63 -7.15 45.20
CA GLN A 47 14.77 -7.94 45.71
C GLN A 47 15.26 -9.00 44.73
N ALA A 48 14.42 -9.44 43.79
CA ALA A 48 14.76 -10.43 42.79
C ALA A 48 14.15 -10.06 41.45
N VAL A 49 14.86 -10.36 40.39
CA VAL A 49 14.44 -10.13 38.97
C VAL A 49 14.62 -11.43 38.21
N LEU A 50 13.61 -11.84 37.47
CA LEU A 50 13.67 -12.95 36.55
C LEU A 50 13.92 -12.40 35.13
N PHE A 51 15.03 -12.83 34.51
CA PHE A 51 15.31 -12.52 33.12
C PHE A 51 14.54 -13.45 32.16
N GLU A 52 13.78 -12.88 31.27
CA GLU A 52 13.18 -13.57 30.14
C GLU A 52 14.02 -13.30 28.87
N SER A 53 14.36 -14.36 28.14
CA SER A 53 14.91 -14.28 26.79
C SER A 53 14.13 -15.26 25.91
N ALA A 54 13.33 -14.73 25.00
CA ALA A 54 12.39 -15.52 24.24
C ALA A 54 12.46 -15.21 22.74
N ASN A 55 11.89 -16.11 21.97
CA ASN A 55 11.54 -15.89 20.57
C ASN A 55 10.03 -16.11 20.40
N PHE A 56 9.36 -15.17 19.77
CA PHE A 56 7.92 -15.22 19.55
C PHE A 56 7.60 -15.29 18.08
N ASP A 57 6.44 -15.84 17.72
CA ASP A 57 5.94 -15.86 16.36
C ASP A 57 5.75 -14.43 15.83
N GLY A 58 6.56 -14.05 14.85
CA GLY A 58 6.59 -12.70 14.29
C GLY A 58 5.24 -12.21 13.75
N PRO A 59 4.53 -12.99 12.94
CA PRO A 59 3.16 -12.68 12.50
C PRO A 59 2.20 -12.41 13.64
N ASN A 60 2.23 -13.22 14.71
CA ASN A 60 1.39 -13.03 15.89
C ASN A 60 1.71 -11.70 16.59
N VAL A 61 2.99 -11.41 16.84
CA VAL A 61 3.43 -10.14 17.45
C VAL A 61 2.95 -8.94 16.63
N ARG A 62 3.10 -8.99 15.30
CA ARG A 62 2.66 -7.92 14.39
C ARG A 62 1.16 -7.68 14.47
N ILE A 63 0.37 -8.76 14.42
CA ILE A 63 -1.11 -8.68 14.48
C ILE A 63 -1.54 -8.14 15.85
N THR A 64 -0.95 -8.65 16.94
CA THR A 64 -1.21 -8.20 18.31
C THR A 64 -0.89 -6.72 18.50
N ALA A 65 0.32 -6.29 18.11
CA ALA A 65 0.73 -4.89 18.19
C ALA A 65 -0.25 -3.94 17.43
N LYS A 66 -0.72 -4.37 16.25
CA LYS A 66 -1.72 -3.62 15.48
C LYS A 66 -3.07 -3.57 16.18
N LYS A 67 -3.56 -4.69 16.74
CA LYS A 67 -4.86 -4.78 17.42
C LYS A 67 -4.91 -3.92 18.68
N VAL A 68 -3.85 -3.97 19.48
CA VAL A 68 -3.76 -3.15 20.72
C VAL A 68 -3.34 -1.70 20.43
N GLY A 69 -3.04 -1.35 19.17
CA GLY A 69 -2.62 0.00 18.79
C GLY A 69 -1.28 0.43 19.35
N LEU A 70 -0.36 -0.52 19.62
CA LEU A 70 0.91 -0.27 20.29
C LEU A 70 2.09 -0.83 19.50
N ARG A 71 2.90 0.05 18.94
CA ARG A 71 4.15 -0.31 18.29
C ARG A 71 5.33 0.08 19.17
N THR A 72 6.15 -0.91 19.52
CA THR A 72 7.35 -0.74 20.37
C THR A 72 8.60 -1.18 19.63
N ASP A 73 9.78 -0.89 20.18
CA ASP A 73 11.06 -1.41 19.67
C ASP A 73 11.08 -2.94 19.70
N ALA A 74 10.53 -3.53 20.78
CA ALA A 74 10.39 -4.99 20.90
C ALA A 74 9.53 -5.56 19.77
N SER A 75 8.30 -5.04 19.59
CA SER A 75 7.40 -5.52 18.53
C SER A 75 7.98 -5.35 17.13
N SER A 76 8.71 -4.26 16.90
CA SER A 76 9.37 -3.98 15.62
C SER A 76 10.52 -4.93 15.29
N LYS A 77 11.14 -5.53 16.30
CA LYS A 77 12.19 -6.54 16.15
C LYS A 77 11.61 -7.95 16.05
N PHE A 78 10.72 -8.32 16.96
CA PHE A 78 10.09 -9.64 16.98
C PHE A 78 9.25 -9.90 15.73
N GLU A 79 8.52 -8.89 15.20
CA GLU A 79 7.70 -9.05 13.99
C GLU A 79 8.49 -9.46 12.74
N LYS A 80 9.81 -9.16 12.72
CA LYS A 80 10.71 -9.51 11.60
C LYS A 80 11.32 -10.90 11.72
N GLY A 81 11.10 -11.57 12.84
CA GLY A 81 11.72 -12.84 13.17
C GLY A 81 13.12 -12.67 13.74
N LEU A 82 13.35 -13.28 14.89
CA LEU A 82 14.65 -13.39 15.54
C LEU A 82 15.09 -14.85 15.49
N ASP A 83 16.40 -15.09 15.69
CA ASP A 83 16.90 -16.45 15.79
C ASP A 83 16.58 -17.05 17.17
N PRO A 84 15.76 -18.12 17.24
CA PRO A 84 15.44 -18.75 18.50
C PRO A 84 16.67 -19.38 19.20
N ASN A 85 17.72 -19.72 18.46
CA ASN A 85 18.96 -20.28 19.03
C ASN A 85 19.75 -19.25 19.85
N LEU A 86 19.52 -17.96 19.64
CA LEU A 86 20.20 -16.89 20.38
C LEU A 86 19.61 -16.60 21.77
N ALA A 87 18.43 -17.16 22.10
CA ALA A 87 17.75 -16.84 23.36
C ALA A 87 18.60 -17.17 24.60
N LEU A 88 19.21 -18.36 24.64
CA LEU A 88 20.06 -18.79 25.76
C LEU A 88 21.36 -17.97 25.83
N GLU A 89 21.97 -17.66 24.71
CA GLU A 89 23.19 -16.84 24.66
C GLU A 89 22.91 -15.42 25.13
N ALA A 90 21.78 -14.85 24.73
CA ALA A 90 21.38 -13.50 25.14
C ALA A 90 21.13 -13.40 26.64
N VAL A 91 20.43 -14.37 27.25
CA VAL A 91 20.20 -14.35 28.71
C VAL A 91 21.49 -14.57 29.46
N ASN A 92 22.38 -15.45 29.02
CA ASN A 92 23.70 -15.64 29.63
C ASN A 92 24.54 -14.35 29.59
N ARG A 93 24.46 -13.61 28.48
CA ARG A 93 25.14 -12.29 28.38
C ARG A 93 24.52 -11.27 29.31
N ALA A 94 23.19 -11.24 29.44
CA ALA A 94 22.50 -10.34 30.39
C ALA A 94 22.95 -10.62 31.83
N VAL A 95 22.97 -11.88 32.24
CA VAL A 95 23.42 -12.33 33.55
C VAL A 95 24.89 -11.97 33.81
N GLN A 96 25.77 -12.20 32.82
CA GLN A 96 27.18 -11.79 32.89
C GLN A 96 27.33 -10.27 33.11
N LEU A 97 26.47 -9.46 32.50
CA LEU A 97 26.50 -8.01 32.69
C LEU A 97 26.06 -7.61 34.11
N VAL A 98 25.13 -8.33 34.74
CA VAL A 98 24.75 -8.12 36.15
C VAL A 98 25.95 -8.30 37.05
N GLU A 99 26.72 -9.37 36.84
CA GLU A 99 27.94 -9.62 37.62
C GLU A 99 29.03 -8.56 37.37
N LEU A 100 29.30 -8.25 36.10
CA LEU A 100 30.33 -7.26 35.71
C LEU A 100 30.03 -5.84 36.24
N LEU A 101 28.76 -5.48 36.38
CA LEU A 101 28.33 -4.18 36.84
C LEU A 101 28.08 -4.17 38.35
N GLU A 102 28.31 -5.29 39.06
CA GLU A 102 28.02 -5.45 40.48
C GLU A 102 26.57 -5.05 40.86
N ALA A 103 25.63 -5.28 39.90
CA ALA A 103 24.24 -4.86 40.04
C ALA A 103 23.37 -5.84 40.84
N GLY A 104 23.89 -7.04 41.16
CA GLY A 104 23.21 -8.07 41.92
C GLY A 104 23.99 -9.38 41.95
N GLU A 105 23.46 -10.34 42.71
CA GLU A 105 23.96 -11.72 42.75
C GLU A 105 23.14 -12.62 41.83
N VAL A 106 23.83 -13.43 41.04
CA VAL A 106 23.17 -14.38 40.12
C VAL A 106 22.76 -15.63 40.92
N VAL A 107 21.46 -15.91 40.95
CA VAL A 107 20.93 -17.15 41.48
C VAL A 107 21.02 -18.24 40.42
N PRO A 108 21.66 -19.39 40.71
CA PRO A 108 21.80 -20.47 39.73
C PRO A 108 20.44 -21.09 39.40
N GLY A 109 20.25 -21.38 38.12
CA GLY A 109 19.09 -22.07 37.55
C GLY A 109 18.63 -21.41 36.27
N VAL A 110 18.39 -22.24 35.26
CA VAL A 110 17.84 -21.84 33.96
C VAL A 110 16.72 -22.79 33.61
N VAL A 111 15.61 -22.25 33.20
CA VAL A 111 14.52 -23.00 32.54
C VAL A 111 14.58 -22.66 31.07
N ASP A 112 14.83 -23.65 30.22
CA ASP A 112 14.90 -23.49 28.76
C ASP A 112 13.93 -24.45 28.10
N GLU A 113 12.89 -23.90 27.48
CA GLU A 113 11.87 -24.62 26.75
C GLU A 113 11.97 -24.27 25.27
N TYR A 114 12.57 -25.17 24.48
CA TYR A 114 12.76 -25.01 23.05
C TYR A 114 12.32 -26.29 22.29
N PRO A 115 11.00 -26.51 22.16
CA PRO A 115 10.47 -27.77 21.65
C PRO A 115 10.76 -28.02 20.16
N ASN A 116 10.81 -26.98 19.36
CA ASN A 116 11.00 -27.07 17.91
C ASN A 116 12.34 -26.42 17.50
N LYS A 117 13.44 -27.11 17.80
CA LYS A 117 14.79 -26.59 17.47
C LYS A 117 14.96 -26.32 15.99
N ARG A 118 15.44 -25.12 15.66
CA ARG A 118 15.79 -24.71 14.32
C ARG A 118 17.24 -25.12 14.04
N GLU A 119 17.42 -25.85 12.95
CA GLU A 119 18.74 -26.30 12.50
C GLU A 119 19.21 -25.45 11.31
N PRO A 120 20.54 -25.25 11.14
CA PRO A 120 21.09 -24.68 9.93
C PRO A 120 20.66 -25.48 8.70
N TRP A 121 20.45 -24.80 7.56
CA TRP A 121 20.10 -25.47 6.31
C TRP A 121 21.15 -25.22 5.23
N GLN A 122 21.02 -25.90 4.10
CA GLN A 122 21.99 -25.83 3.03
C GLN A 122 21.37 -25.28 1.76
N LEU A 123 22.13 -24.40 1.07
CA LEU A 123 21.82 -23.91 -0.25
C LEU A 123 22.96 -24.25 -1.21
N SER A 124 22.61 -24.72 -2.40
CA SER A 124 23.57 -24.82 -3.49
C SER A 124 23.77 -23.46 -4.16
N TYR A 125 24.98 -23.18 -4.61
CA TYR A 125 25.29 -21.99 -5.40
C TYR A 125 26.05 -22.36 -6.68
N ASN A 126 25.90 -21.54 -7.71
CA ASN A 126 26.59 -21.69 -8.96
C ASN A 126 27.33 -20.38 -9.31
N PRO A 127 28.66 -20.32 -9.22
CA PRO A 127 29.43 -19.10 -9.47
C PRO A 127 29.18 -18.49 -10.86
N ALA A 128 29.04 -19.34 -11.88
CA ALA A 128 28.74 -18.86 -13.24
C ALA A 128 27.35 -18.23 -13.36
N TRP A 129 26.36 -18.82 -12.69
CA TRP A 129 25.02 -18.27 -12.65
C TRP A 129 25.00 -16.93 -11.88
N ILE A 130 25.69 -16.86 -10.75
CA ILE A 130 25.79 -15.63 -9.94
C ILE A 130 26.40 -14.49 -10.76
N ASN A 131 27.55 -14.76 -11.44
CA ASN A 131 28.18 -13.78 -12.31
C ASN A 131 27.24 -13.31 -13.45
N LYS A 132 26.52 -14.25 -14.08
CA LYS A 132 25.55 -13.93 -15.12
C LYS A 132 24.37 -13.11 -14.56
N PHE A 133 23.88 -13.45 -13.37
CA PHE A 133 22.78 -12.77 -12.71
C PHE A 133 23.13 -11.32 -12.33
N LEU A 134 24.35 -11.14 -11.78
CA LEU A 134 24.85 -9.83 -11.35
C LEU A 134 25.45 -9.00 -12.50
N GLY A 135 25.77 -9.61 -13.64
CA GLY A 135 26.52 -8.95 -14.72
C GLY A 135 27.98 -8.70 -14.36
N THR A 136 28.63 -9.62 -13.62
CA THR A 136 29.98 -9.50 -13.09
C THR A 136 30.90 -10.63 -13.56
N ASN A 137 32.16 -10.55 -13.20
CA ASN A 137 33.19 -11.61 -13.41
C ASN A 137 34.00 -11.80 -12.12
N ILE A 138 33.30 -12.03 -11.00
CA ILE A 138 33.90 -12.24 -9.69
C ILE A 138 34.46 -13.67 -9.63
N PHE A 139 35.71 -13.84 -9.15
CA PHE A 139 36.28 -15.16 -8.97
C PHE A 139 35.60 -15.93 -7.85
N GLU A 140 35.54 -17.25 -7.99
CA GLU A 140 34.86 -18.10 -7.01
C GLU A 140 35.48 -17.99 -5.61
N GLU A 141 36.81 -17.91 -5.52
CA GLU A 141 37.53 -17.74 -4.26
C GLU A 141 37.15 -16.40 -3.55
N GLU A 142 36.80 -15.37 -4.31
CA GLU A 142 36.32 -14.11 -3.74
C GLU A 142 34.89 -14.25 -3.22
N MET A 143 34.02 -14.97 -3.93
CA MET A 143 32.67 -15.29 -3.47
C MET A 143 32.71 -16.08 -2.15
N GLN A 144 33.59 -17.11 -2.07
CA GLN A 144 33.75 -17.90 -0.86
C GLN A 144 34.22 -17.04 0.33
N LYS A 145 35.17 -16.15 0.14
CA LYS A 145 35.66 -15.22 1.16
C LYS A 145 34.51 -14.26 1.64
N ILE A 146 33.62 -13.87 0.74
CA ILE A 146 32.46 -13.05 1.09
C ILE A 146 31.53 -13.87 1.98
N PHE A 147 31.21 -15.09 1.60
CA PHE A 147 30.37 -15.96 2.42
C PHE A 147 30.94 -16.21 3.81
N GLU A 148 32.23 -16.49 3.89
CA GLU A 148 32.97 -16.70 5.17
C GLU A 148 32.90 -15.45 6.06
N LYS A 149 33.03 -14.25 5.50
CA LYS A 149 32.94 -12.98 6.25
C LYS A 149 31.58 -12.75 6.92
N ILE A 150 30.51 -13.34 6.39
CA ILE A 150 29.16 -13.27 6.95
C ILE A 150 28.76 -14.56 7.67
N GLU A 151 29.77 -15.32 8.10
CA GLU A 151 29.65 -16.53 8.90
C GLU A 151 28.91 -17.70 8.22
N LEU A 152 28.87 -17.72 6.89
CA LEU A 152 28.36 -18.86 6.15
C LEU A 152 29.49 -19.88 5.96
N LYS A 153 29.20 -21.16 6.24
CA LYS A 153 30.18 -22.24 6.00
C LYS A 153 30.06 -22.73 4.56
N VAL A 154 31.18 -22.71 3.84
CA VAL A 154 31.22 -23.05 2.41
C VAL A 154 31.88 -24.43 2.21
N ASP A 155 31.23 -25.27 1.41
CA ASP A 155 31.84 -26.46 0.78
C ASP A 155 32.13 -26.12 -0.69
N PRO A 156 33.37 -25.78 -1.01
CA PRO A 156 33.74 -25.36 -2.36
C PRO A 156 33.71 -26.52 -3.37
N VAL A 157 33.85 -27.76 -2.93
CA VAL A 157 33.88 -28.94 -3.82
C VAL A 157 32.46 -29.23 -4.35
N ASN A 158 31.48 -29.16 -3.47
CA ASN A 158 30.07 -29.44 -3.80
C ASN A 158 29.25 -28.17 -4.11
N HIS A 159 29.87 -26.99 -4.05
CA HIS A 159 29.18 -25.70 -4.18
C HIS A 159 27.97 -25.56 -3.25
N ILE A 160 28.16 -25.89 -2.00
CA ILE A 160 27.12 -25.82 -0.96
C ILE A 160 27.53 -24.78 0.08
N VAL A 161 26.53 -23.97 0.48
CA VAL A 161 26.64 -23.01 1.60
C VAL A 161 25.72 -23.45 2.71
N THR A 162 26.24 -23.63 3.92
CA THR A 162 25.44 -23.87 5.12
C THR A 162 25.03 -22.53 5.72
N ILE A 163 23.74 -22.31 5.83
CA ILE A 163 23.12 -21.09 6.30
C ILE A 163 22.86 -21.21 7.79
N PRO A 164 23.41 -20.30 8.63
CA PRO A 164 23.12 -20.28 10.06
C PRO A 164 21.69 -19.80 10.33
N THR A 165 21.15 -20.18 11.46
CA THR A 165 19.75 -19.93 11.82
C THR A 165 19.41 -18.45 12.02
N PHE A 166 20.40 -17.61 12.26
CA PHE A 166 20.24 -16.15 12.35
C PHE A 166 20.12 -15.43 11.01
N ARG A 167 20.23 -16.16 9.88
CA ARG A 167 20.03 -15.63 8.52
C ARG A 167 18.77 -16.27 7.87
N PRO A 168 17.58 -16.02 8.42
CA PRO A 168 16.33 -16.57 7.88
C PRO A 168 15.97 -16.02 6.49
N ASP A 169 16.63 -14.96 6.06
CA ASP A 169 16.48 -14.26 4.79
C ASP A 169 17.14 -15.00 3.61
N LEU A 170 18.10 -15.91 3.89
CA LEU A 170 18.83 -16.64 2.84
C LEU A 170 18.11 -17.95 2.50
N GLU A 171 17.15 -17.91 1.58
CA GLU A 171 16.32 -19.05 1.19
C GLU A 171 16.67 -19.59 -0.21
N ALA A 172 17.28 -18.77 -1.05
CA ALA A 172 17.56 -19.11 -2.44
C ALA A 172 18.95 -18.66 -2.92
N GLN A 173 19.39 -19.19 -4.05
CA GLN A 173 20.65 -18.77 -4.67
C GLN A 173 20.68 -17.26 -5.02
N ALA A 174 19.53 -16.65 -5.27
CA ALA A 174 19.44 -15.22 -5.53
C ALA A 174 19.83 -14.39 -4.30
N ASP A 175 19.51 -14.87 -3.10
CA ASP A 175 19.86 -14.20 -1.84
C ASP A 175 21.38 -14.28 -1.60
N LEU A 176 21.98 -15.42 -1.95
CA LEU A 176 23.45 -15.57 -1.94
C LEU A 176 24.13 -14.62 -2.95
N ALA A 177 23.52 -14.43 -4.11
CA ALA A 177 24.03 -13.46 -5.10
C ALA A 177 23.90 -12.01 -4.59
N GLU A 178 22.85 -11.67 -3.87
CA GLU A 178 22.68 -10.37 -3.22
C GLU A 178 23.80 -10.10 -2.21
N GLU A 179 24.13 -11.06 -1.36
CA GLU A 179 25.23 -10.92 -0.41
C GLU A 179 26.57 -10.67 -1.13
N ILE A 180 26.84 -11.40 -2.21
CA ILE A 180 28.06 -11.16 -3.02
C ILE A 180 28.04 -9.75 -3.60
N ALA A 181 26.93 -9.31 -4.20
CA ALA A 181 26.80 -7.98 -4.78
C ALA A 181 27.01 -6.87 -3.75
N ARG A 182 26.45 -7.06 -2.53
CA ARG A 182 26.56 -6.10 -1.43
C ARG A 182 28.00 -5.91 -0.96
N PHE A 183 28.77 -6.98 -0.83
CA PHE A 183 30.18 -6.90 -0.43
C PHE A 183 31.12 -6.54 -1.57
N TYR A 184 30.81 -6.97 -2.79
CA TYR A 184 31.54 -6.54 -3.99
C TYR A 184 31.39 -5.03 -4.21
N GLY A 185 30.19 -4.52 -3.99
CA GLY A 185 29.79 -3.12 -4.11
C GLY A 185 28.98 -2.85 -5.37
N TYR A 186 27.71 -2.48 -5.19
CA TYR A 186 26.77 -2.18 -6.29
C TYR A 186 27.30 -1.11 -7.27
N ASN A 187 28.08 -0.16 -6.77
CA ASN A 187 28.70 0.89 -7.58
C ASN A 187 29.79 0.40 -8.54
N LYS A 188 30.27 -0.82 -8.37
CA LYS A 188 31.24 -1.47 -9.28
C LYS A 188 30.55 -2.29 -10.38
N ILE A 189 29.24 -2.52 -10.25
CA ILE A 189 28.48 -3.24 -11.27
C ILE A 189 28.11 -2.25 -12.36
N GLU A 190 28.57 -2.50 -13.58
CA GLU A 190 28.33 -1.62 -14.71
C GLU A 190 26.86 -1.62 -15.13
N ALA A 191 26.33 -0.42 -15.39
CA ALA A 191 25.00 -0.30 -15.95
C ALA A 191 25.00 -0.76 -17.42
N THR A 192 24.15 -1.73 -17.73
CA THR A 192 24.01 -2.26 -19.08
C THR A 192 22.63 -1.95 -19.64
N LEU A 193 22.54 -1.86 -20.97
CA LEU A 193 21.26 -1.74 -21.63
C LEU A 193 20.49 -3.07 -21.52
N ALA A 194 19.20 -2.97 -21.25
CA ALA A 194 18.34 -4.14 -21.24
C ALA A 194 18.35 -4.80 -22.63
N SER A 195 18.58 -6.11 -22.66
CA SER A 195 18.54 -6.91 -23.89
C SER A 195 17.40 -7.93 -23.79
N GLY A 196 16.67 -8.10 -24.87
CA GLY A 196 15.58 -9.08 -24.94
C GLY A 196 15.03 -9.19 -26.35
N THR A 197 14.25 -10.22 -26.57
CA THR A 197 13.51 -10.37 -27.84
C THR A 197 12.44 -9.29 -27.91
N PRO A 198 12.43 -8.43 -28.95
CA PRO A 198 11.37 -7.43 -29.09
C PRO A 198 10.00 -8.09 -29.18
N THR A 199 9.08 -7.61 -28.41
CA THR A 199 7.67 -8.01 -28.50
C THR A 199 6.87 -6.91 -29.18
N VAL A 200 5.90 -7.29 -30.02
CA VAL A 200 4.99 -6.33 -30.64
C VAL A 200 4.00 -5.83 -29.60
N GLY A 201 4.26 -4.64 -29.08
CA GLY A 201 3.28 -3.96 -28.21
C GLY A 201 2.07 -3.51 -29.03
N LYS A 202 0.86 -3.84 -28.55
CA LYS A 202 -0.40 -3.37 -29.16
C LYS A 202 -1.29 -2.77 -28.08
N ARG A 203 -1.96 -1.66 -28.42
CA ARG A 203 -3.09 -1.17 -27.64
C ARG A 203 -4.28 -2.11 -27.81
N THR A 204 -5.01 -2.37 -26.75
CA THR A 204 -6.33 -2.98 -26.85
C THR A 204 -7.29 -2.03 -27.58
N TYR A 205 -8.44 -2.52 -28.04
CA TYR A 205 -9.46 -1.67 -28.65
C TYR A 205 -9.88 -0.53 -27.72
N ALA A 206 -10.18 -0.84 -26.45
CA ALA A 206 -10.56 0.16 -25.46
C ALA A 206 -9.46 1.21 -25.23
N GLN A 207 -8.18 0.80 -25.15
CA GLN A 207 -7.06 1.73 -25.04
C GLN A 207 -6.92 2.63 -26.27
N SER A 208 -7.19 2.09 -27.47
CA SER A 208 -7.14 2.86 -28.71
C SER A 208 -8.26 3.90 -28.77
N ILE A 209 -9.48 3.53 -28.36
CA ILE A 209 -10.60 4.48 -28.26
C ILE A 209 -10.31 5.56 -27.21
N THR A 210 -9.81 5.18 -26.04
CA THR A 210 -9.45 6.15 -24.98
C THR A 210 -8.39 7.14 -25.48
N ALA A 211 -7.37 6.66 -26.20
CA ALA A 211 -6.34 7.53 -26.76
C ALA A 211 -6.95 8.48 -27.81
N LEU A 212 -7.78 7.96 -28.73
CA LEU A 212 -8.46 8.75 -29.75
C LEU A 212 -9.34 9.85 -29.13
N VAL A 213 -10.09 9.52 -28.08
CA VAL A 213 -10.90 10.49 -27.32
C VAL A 213 -10.02 11.61 -26.75
N LYS A 214 -8.94 11.23 -26.05
CA LYS A 214 -8.00 12.20 -25.45
C LYS A 214 -7.35 13.10 -26.51
N ASP A 215 -6.81 12.49 -27.56
CA ASP A 215 -6.14 13.22 -28.66
C ASP A 215 -7.11 14.21 -29.34
N THR A 216 -8.37 13.81 -29.53
CA THR A 216 -9.42 14.67 -30.11
C THR A 216 -9.73 15.86 -29.20
N VAL A 217 -9.89 15.63 -27.88
CA VAL A 217 -10.20 16.71 -26.94
C VAL A 217 -9.02 17.67 -26.79
N ILE A 218 -7.79 17.16 -26.76
CA ILE A 218 -6.57 17.98 -26.76
C ILE A 218 -6.50 18.83 -28.03
N ALA A 219 -6.79 18.26 -29.20
CA ALA A 219 -6.79 18.99 -30.47
C ALA A 219 -7.84 20.12 -30.53
N ASN A 220 -8.88 20.05 -29.69
CA ASN A 220 -9.88 21.11 -29.52
C ASN A 220 -9.48 22.13 -28.44
N GLY A 221 -8.26 22.07 -27.91
CA GLY A 221 -7.70 23.10 -27.01
C GLY A 221 -7.89 22.87 -25.52
N LEU A 222 -8.39 21.70 -25.09
CA LEU A 222 -8.50 21.39 -23.67
C LEU A 222 -7.23 20.72 -23.14
N CYS A 223 -6.91 20.98 -21.87
CA CYS A 223 -5.80 20.34 -21.17
C CYS A 223 -6.29 19.16 -20.35
N GLU A 224 -5.57 18.04 -20.39
CA GLU A 224 -5.87 16.88 -19.53
C GLU A 224 -5.58 17.21 -18.06
N ALA A 225 -6.55 16.89 -17.21
CA ALA A 225 -6.41 16.94 -15.75
C ALA A 225 -6.51 15.52 -15.18
N MET A 226 -5.91 15.33 -14.01
CA MET A 226 -6.04 14.11 -13.23
C MET A 226 -6.48 14.49 -11.82
N THR A 227 -7.68 14.08 -11.45
CA THR A 227 -8.27 14.37 -10.15
C THR A 227 -8.40 13.11 -9.30
N TYR A 228 -8.57 13.27 -7.99
CA TYR A 228 -8.73 12.12 -7.11
C TYR A 228 -10.03 11.36 -7.36
N SER A 229 -9.96 10.04 -7.24
CA SER A 229 -11.14 9.16 -7.24
C SER A 229 -11.87 9.14 -5.90
N PHE A 230 -11.31 9.78 -4.89
CA PHE A 230 -11.88 9.92 -3.55
C PHE A 230 -12.48 11.30 -3.36
N GLU A 231 -13.63 11.36 -2.67
CA GLU A 231 -14.36 12.59 -2.44
C GLU A 231 -14.94 12.63 -1.03
N SER A 232 -15.39 13.83 -0.62
CA SER A 232 -16.20 14.01 0.57
C SER A 232 -17.67 13.67 0.28
N PRO A 233 -18.42 13.05 1.21
CA PRO A 233 -19.87 12.89 1.07
C PRO A 233 -20.62 14.20 0.85
N LYS A 234 -20.06 15.34 1.27
CA LYS A 234 -20.61 16.68 1.05
C LYS A 234 -20.66 17.09 -0.43
N VAL A 235 -19.98 16.35 -1.30
CA VAL A 235 -20.00 16.61 -2.75
C VAL A 235 -21.41 16.56 -3.33
N PHE A 236 -22.26 15.67 -2.84
CA PHE A 236 -23.60 15.49 -3.35
C PHE A 236 -24.49 16.72 -3.10
N ASP A 237 -24.39 17.33 -1.92
CA ASP A 237 -25.10 18.55 -1.58
C ASP A 237 -24.54 19.75 -2.35
N LYS A 238 -23.21 19.85 -2.45
CA LYS A 238 -22.53 20.88 -3.24
C LYS A 238 -22.96 20.86 -4.71
N LEU A 239 -23.18 19.68 -5.27
CA LEU A 239 -23.59 19.47 -6.65
C LEU A 239 -25.12 19.43 -6.83
N LEU A 240 -25.90 19.73 -5.78
CA LEU A 240 -27.36 19.70 -5.78
C LEU A 240 -27.96 18.36 -6.22
N ILE A 241 -27.26 17.25 -6.00
CA ILE A 241 -27.75 15.91 -6.32
C ILE A 241 -28.90 15.57 -5.36
N PRO A 242 -30.09 15.18 -5.86
CA PRO A 242 -31.27 14.87 -5.03
C PRO A 242 -30.95 13.84 -3.94
N ALA A 243 -31.60 13.97 -2.78
CA ALA A 243 -31.34 13.11 -1.64
C ALA A 243 -31.68 11.62 -1.89
N ASP A 244 -32.59 11.35 -2.77
CA ASP A 244 -33.07 10.02 -3.19
C ASP A 244 -32.30 9.46 -4.41
N SER A 245 -31.34 10.20 -4.94
CA SER A 245 -30.57 9.79 -6.11
C SER A 245 -29.67 8.60 -5.82
N ASP A 246 -29.65 7.63 -6.73
CA ASP A 246 -28.71 6.50 -6.70
C ASP A 246 -27.24 6.94 -6.74
N LEU A 247 -26.96 8.11 -7.29
CA LEU A 247 -25.60 8.68 -7.29
C LEU A 247 -25.04 8.93 -5.88
N ARG A 248 -25.90 9.04 -4.87
CA ARG A 248 -25.49 9.15 -3.45
C ARG A 248 -25.09 7.83 -2.82
N LYS A 249 -25.35 6.70 -3.46
CA LYS A 249 -24.96 5.38 -3.01
C LYS A 249 -23.46 5.16 -3.31
N ALA A 250 -22.59 5.83 -2.54
CA ALA A 250 -21.16 5.76 -2.72
C ALA A 250 -20.52 4.71 -1.82
N ILE A 251 -19.40 4.15 -2.29
CA ILE A 251 -18.57 3.22 -1.51
C ILE A 251 -17.80 4.01 -0.46
N VAL A 252 -17.93 3.63 0.80
CA VAL A 252 -17.20 4.24 1.92
C VAL A 252 -15.84 3.59 2.08
N ILE A 253 -14.79 4.40 2.22
CA ILE A 253 -13.40 3.94 2.46
C ILE A 253 -13.26 3.58 3.93
N SER A 254 -12.74 2.40 4.24
CA SER A 254 -12.61 1.91 5.63
C SER A 254 -11.54 2.66 6.44
N ASN A 255 -10.51 3.19 5.78
CA ASN A 255 -9.38 3.90 6.39
C ASN A 255 -9.05 5.18 5.61
N PRO A 256 -9.97 6.15 5.53
CA PRO A 256 -9.79 7.35 4.72
C PRO A 256 -8.68 8.25 5.28
N LEU A 257 -8.05 9.04 4.43
CA LEU A 257 -7.09 10.08 4.83
C LEU A 257 -7.75 11.26 5.56
N GLY A 258 -9.07 11.30 5.57
CA GLY A 258 -9.91 12.33 6.19
C GLY A 258 -11.30 12.32 5.54
N GLU A 259 -12.22 13.14 6.04
CA GLU A 259 -13.59 13.22 5.52
C GLU A 259 -13.62 13.59 4.03
N ASP A 260 -12.70 14.44 3.58
CA ASP A 260 -12.62 14.90 2.18
C ASP A 260 -12.25 13.81 1.19
N PHE A 261 -11.80 12.63 1.68
CA PHE A 261 -11.38 11.48 0.88
C PHE A 261 -12.03 10.18 1.37
N SER A 262 -13.27 10.27 1.87
CA SER A 262 -13.91 9.16 2.59
C SER A 262 -14.81 8.29 1.75
N ILE A 263 -15.16 8.71 0.52
CA ILE A 263 -15.96 7.92 -0.41
C ILE A 263 -15.31 7.82 -1.79
N MET A 264 -15.67 6.77 -2.53
CA MET A 264 -15.35 6.67 -3.97
C MET A 264 -16.33 7.51 -4.77
N ARG A 265 -15.84 8.28 -5.77
CA ARG A 265 -16.70 9.11 -6.63
C ARG A 265 -17.67 8.29 -7.45
N THR A 266 -18.92 8.71 -7.47
CA THR A 266 -19.98 8.20 -8.35
C THR A 266 -20.22 9.12 -9.55
N VAL A 267 -19.67 10.34 -9.50
CA VAL A 267 -19.68 11.34 -10.57
C VAL A 267 -18.26 11.87 -10.78
N SER A 268 -17.91 12.23 -12.01
CA SER A 268 -16.54 12.65 -12.35
C SER A 268 -16.36 14.17 -12.46
N PHE A 269 -17.43 14.95 -12.52
CA PHE A 269 -17.34 16.37 -12.82
C PHE A 269 -16.96 17.27 -11.64
N ASN A 270 -17.08 16.81 -10.37
CA ASN A 270 -16.66 17.62 -9.22
C ASN A 270 -15.16 17.96 -9.26
N GLY A 271 -14.32 17.01 -9.62
CA GLY A 271 -12.87 17.22 -9.73
C GLY A 271 -12.52 18.29 -10.76
N ILE A 272 -13.14 18.24 -11.92
CA ILE A 272 -12.96 19.22 -12.99
C ILE A 272 -13.50 20.60 -12.54
N LEU A 273 -14.70 20.67 -11.95
CA LEU A 273 -15.26 21.94 -11.44
C LEU A 273 -14.36 22.56 -10.35
N THR A 274 -13.83 21.76 -9.45
CA THR A 274 -12.89 22.22 -8.42
C THR A 274 -11.59 22.76 -9.01
N SER A 275 -11.07 22.09 -10.04
CA SER A 275 -9.87 22.52 -10.75
C SER A 275 -10.12 23.83 -11.52
N LEU A 276 -11.27 23.97 -12.19
CA LEU A 276 -11.66 25.20 -12.85
C LEU A 276 -11.87 26.35 -11.86
N ALA A 277 -12.54 26.10 -10.73
CA ALA A 277 -12.71 27.08 -9.67
C ALA A 277 -11.37 27.55 -9.09
N THR A 278 -10.41 26.65 -8.96
CA THR A 278 -9.03 27.00 -8.53
C THR A 278 -8.36 27.92 -9.53
N ASN A 279 -8.47 27.64 -10.82
CA ASN A 279 -7.94 28.51 -11.87
C ASN A 279 -8.64 29.88 -11.89
N TYR A 280 -9.95 29.91 -11.78
CA TYR A 280 -10.75 31.15 -11.70
C TYR A 280 -10.33 32.01 -10.51
N ASN A 281 -10.20 31.42 -9.32
CA ASN A 281 -9.76 32.11 -8.11
C ASN A 281 -8.32 32.65 -8.21
N ARG A 282 -7.50 32.05 -9.04
CA ARG A 282 -6.15 32.54 -9.40
C ARG A 282 -6.16 33.61 -10.49
N ARG A 283 -7.37 34.06 -10.89
CA ARG A 283 -7.58 35.09 -11.91
C ARG A 283 -7.07 34.73 -13.30
N ASN A 284 -7.04 33.45 -13.65
CA ASN A 284 -6.87 33.04 -15.03
C ASN A 284 -8.14 33.44 -15.80
N GLU A 285 -7.99 34.13 -16.93
CA GLU A 285 -9.12 34.65 -17.70
C GLU A 285 -9.99 33.55 -18.35
N SER A 286 -9.37 32.44 -18.69
CA SER A 286 -10.03 31.27 -19.25
C SER A 286 -9.31 29.98 -18.89
N ALA A 287 -10.03 28.87 -18.86
CA ALA A 287 -9.47 27.53 -18.76
C ALA A 287 -10.40 26.51 -19.41
N GLY A 288 -9.81 25.52 -20.07
CA GLY A 288 -10.48 24.34 -20.61
C GLY A 288 -9.77 23.09 -20.13
N LEU A 289 -10.45 22.26 -19.35
CA LEU A 289 -9.91 21.04 -18.77
C LEU A 289 -10.77 19.83 -19.14
N PHE A 290 -10.14 18.67 -19.24
CA PHE A 290 -10.85 17.39 -19.36
C PHE A 290 -10.16 16.30 -18.57
N GLU A 291 -10.92 15.26 -18.24
CA GLU A 291 -10.42 14.03 -17.61
C GLU A 291 -11.15 12.82 -18.22
N VAL A 292 -10.39 11.77 -18.53
CA VAL A 292 -10.95 10.45 -18.80
C VAL A 292 -10.63 9.57 -17.59
N ALA A 293 -11.62 9.37 -16.76
CA ALA A 293 -11.45 8.72 -15.47
C ALA A 293 -12.62 7.81 -15.12
N LYS A 294 -12.43 6.91 -14.16
CA LYS A 294 -13.47 5.99 -13.72
C LYS A 294 -14.36 6.61 -12.66
N VAL A 295 -15.66 6.31 -12.73
CA VAL A 295 -16.61 6.42 -11.62
C VAL A 295 -16.91 5.02 -11.10
N TYR A 296 -17.31 4.93 -9.83
CA TYR A 296 -17.43 3.65 -9.11
C TYR A 296 -18.87 3.48 -8.63
N ILE A 297 -19.62 2.65 -9.35
CA ILE A 297 -21.03 2.42 -9.05
C ILE A 297 -21.19 1.09 -8.33
N PRO A 298 -21.55 1.05 -7.04
CA PRO A 298 -21.73 -0.20 -6.32
C PRO A 298 -22.95 -0.97 -6.87
N LYS A 299 -22.83 -2.27 -6.98
CA LYS A 299 -23.94 -3.14 -7.34
C LYS A 299 -24.87 -3.38 -6.14
N ALA A 300 -24.29 -3.41 -4.95
CA ALA A 300 -24.98 -3.48 -3.67
C ALA A 300 -24.15 -2.81 -2.57
N LEU A 301 -24.79 -2.36 -1.51
CA LEU A 301 -24.14 -1.88 -0.28
C LEU A 301 -24.73 -2.61 0.92
N PRO A 302 -23.89 -3.14 1.86
CA PRO A 302 -22.43 -3.16 1.82
C PRO A 302 -21.89 -3.97 0.63
N LEU A 303 -20.65 -3.66 0.19
CA LEU A 303 -20.02 -4.36 -0.95
C LEU A 303 -19.85 -5.86 -0.66
N THR A 304 -20.36 -6.69 -1.57
CA THR A 304 -20.13 -8.14 -1.61
C THR A 304 -19.30 -8.57 -2.83
N GLU A 305 -19.18 -7.68 -3.81
CA GLU A 305 -18.41 -7.87 -5.04
C GLU A 305 -17.85 -6.52 -5.53
N LEU A 306 -16.95 -6.56 -6.50
CA LEU A 306 -16.37 -5.35 -7.09
C LEU A 306 -17.44 -4.48 -7.77
N PRO A 307 -17.35 -3.14 -7.64
CA PRO A 307 -18.29 -2.22 -8.27
C PRO A 307 -18.13 -2.20 -9.78
N HIS A 308 -19.08 -1.57 -10.47
CA HIS A 308 -18.87 -1.16 -11.85
C HIS A 308 -17.90 0.02 -11.90
N GLU A 309 -16.78 -0.16 -12.59
CA GLU A 309 -15.80 0.88 -12.87
C GLU A 309 -16.03 1.40 -14.28
N ILE A 310 -16.71 2.54 -14.40
CA ILE A 310 -17.16 3.08 -15.68
C ILE A 310 -16.21 4.19 -16.13
N PRO A 311 -15.44 4.01 -17.22
CA PRO A 311 -14.64 5.09 -17.81
C PRO A 311 -15.58 6.21 -18.29
N THR A 312 -15.33 7.43 -17.83
CA THR A 312 -16.17 8.59 -18.11
C THR A 312 -15.30 9.74 -18.57
N LEU A 313 -15.66 10.35 -19.70
CA LEU A 313 -15.08 11.62 -20.15
C LEU A 313 -15.84 12.75 -19.47
N THR A 314 -15.11 13.65 -18.82
CA THR A 314 -15.61 14.91 -18.30
C THR A 314 -14.83 16.05 -18.91
N MET A 315 -15.54 17.05 -19.42
CA MET A 315 -14.95 18.28 -19.94
C MET A 315 -15.57 19.47 -19.20
N GLY A 316 -14.78 20.49 -18.96
CA GLY A 316 -15.26 21.74 -18.37
C GLY A 316 -14.42 22.91 -18.83
N MET A 317 -15.06 24.07 -19.01
CA MET A 317 -14.39 25.27 -19.48
C MET A 317 -15.09 26.54 -18.95
N TYR A 318 -14.35 27.61 -18.93
CA TYR A 318 -14.89 28.96 -18.66
C TYR A 318 -14.07 30.02 -19.39
N GLY A 319 -14.60 31.24 -19.48
CA GLY A 319 -14.02 32.37 -20.19
C GLY A 319 -14.89 32.79 -21.36
N ASN A 320 -14.29 33.11 -22.51
CA ASN A 320 -15.01 33.47 -23.74
C ASN A 320 -15.49 32.22 -24.51
N MET A 321 -16.16 31.30 -23.82
CA MET A 321 -16.68 30.03 -24.34
C MET A 321 -18.13 29.86 -23.89
N ASP A 322 -18.97 29.29 -24.73
CA ASP A 322 -20.37 29.07 -24.45
C ASP A 322 -20.83 27.62 -24.71
N PHE A 323 -22.13 27.43 -24.65
CA PHE A 323 -22.78 26.14 -24.94
C PHE A 323 -22.39 25.59 -26.32
N TYR A 324 -22.29 26.45 -27.33
CA TYR A 324 -22.05 26.03 -28.70
C TYR A 324 -20.58 25.63 -28.93
N ASP A 325 -19.65 26.26 -28.21
CA ASP A 325 -18.23 25.84 -28.21
C ASP A 325 -18.09 24.41 -27.68
N LEU A 326 -18.67 24.12 -26.51
CA LEU A 326 -18.66 22.79 -25.94
C LEU A 326 -19.39 21.77 -26.86
N LYS A 327 -20.54 22.16 -27.41
CA LYS A 327 -21.27 21.31 -28.35
C LYS A 327 -20.46 20.99 -29.59
N GLY A 328 -19.72 21.96 -30.14
CA GLY A 328 -18.81 21.77 -31.26
C GLY A 328 -17.72 20.74 -30.99
N ILE A 329 -17.13 20.76 -29.77
CA ILE A 329 -16.15 19.76 -29.35
C ILE A 329 -16.79 18.36 -29.29
N VAL A 330 -18.00 18.25 -28.71
CA VAL A 330 -18.73 16.98 -28.67
C VAL A 330 -19.10 16.48 -30.06
N GLU A 331 -19.55 17.37 -30.97
CA GLU A 331 -19.84 17.01 -32.36
C GLU A 331 -18.59 16.53 -33.11
N HIS A 332 -17.45 17.20 -32.88
CA HIS A 332 -16.19 16.74 -33.47
C HIS A 332 -15.77 15.36 -32.91
N LEU A 333 -15.94 15.15 -31.60
CA LEU A 333 -15.69 13.84 -31.00
C LEU A 333 -16.59 12.76 -31.60
N MET A 334 -17.90 13.03 -31.77
CA MET A 334 -18.83 12.10 -32.42
C MET A 334 -18.42 11.83 -33.86
N HIS A 335 -17.90 12.83 -34.59
CA HIS A 335 -17.40 12.67 -35.93
C HIS A 335 -16.19 11.72 -35.99
N VAL A 336 -15.19 11.95 -35.13
CA VAL A 336 -13.97 11.14 -35.10
C VAL A 336 -14.27 9.70 -34.68
N LEU A 337 -15.25 9.49 -33.79
CA LEU A 337 -15.71 8.17 -33.36
C LEU A 337 -16.65 7.50 -34.38
N GLY A 338 -17.00 8.17 -35.50
CA GLY A 338 -17.90 7.64 -36.53
C GLY A 338 -19.39 7.64 -36.16
N MET A 339 -19.78 8.41 -35.15
CA MET A 339 -21.13 8.43 -34.56
C MET A 339 -21.98 9.63 -35.02
N SER A 340 -21.49 10.54 -35.86
CA SER A 340 -22.20 11.79 -36.26
C SER A 340 -23.59 11.57 -36.79
N LYS A 341 -23.86 10.46 -37.51
CA LYS A 341 -25.14 10.17 -38.12
C LYS A 341 -26.20 9.66 -37.15
N VAL A 342 -25.80 9.23 -35.99
CA VAL A 342 -26.64 8.58 -34.97
C VAL A 342 -26.64 9.34 -33.62
N ALA A 343 -25.90 10.45 -33.57
CA ALA A 343 -25.85 11.32 -32.41
C ALA A 343 -26.95 12.40 -32.51
N GLU A 344 -27.75 12.51 -31.49
CA GLU A 344 -28.82 13.49 -31.34
C GLU A 344 -28.61 14.31 -30.06
N TYR A 345 -29.04 15.56 -30.07
CA TYR A 345 -28.97 16.48 -28.95
C TYR A 345 -30.36 16.91 -28.53
N VAL A 346 -30.83 16.41 -27.41
CA VAL A 346 -32.21 16.64 -26.91
C VAL A 346 -32.16 17.54 -25.68
N THR A 347 -33.04 18.53 -25.62
CA THR A 347 -33.13 19.44 -24.48
C THR A 347 -33.29 18.66 -23.17
N GLU A 348 -32.47 18.99 -22.18
CA GLU A 348 -32.44 18.37 -20.85
C GLU A 348 -32.76 19.41 -19.77
N LYS A 349 -33.72 19.11 -18.87
CA LYS A 349 -34.16 20.01 -17.81
C LYS A 349 -34.24 19.38 -16.44
N SER A 350 -33.94 18.08 -16.36
CA SER A 350 -34.10 17.31 -15.11
C SER A 350 -32.85 17.34 -14.21
N LEU A 351 -31.74 17.86 -14.72
CA LEU A 351 -30.47 17.89 -14.00
C LEU A 351 -30.34 19.14 -13.14
N PRO A 352 -30.51 19.07 -11.79
CA PRO A 352 -30.58 20.25 -10.93
C PRO A 352 -29.28 21.06 -10.86
N TRP A 353 -28.14 20.46 -11.22
CA TRP A 353 -26.83 21.12 -11.27
C TRP A 353 -26.56 21.81 -12.60
N MET A 354 -27.47 21.70 -13.57
CA MET A 354 -27.32 22.27 -14.91
C MET A 354 -28.35 23.35 -15.19
N HIS A 355 -28.00 24.31 -16.04
CA HIS A 355 -28.90 25.38 -16.43
C HIS A 355 -30.05 24.85 -17.32
N PRO A 356 -31.32 24.98 -16.93
CA PRO A 356 -32.46 24.29 -17.57
C PRO A 356 -32.72 24.72 -19.03
N GLY A 357 -32.25 25.91 -19.44
CA GLY A 357 -32.42 26.44 -20.79
C GLY A 357 -31.18 26.27 -21.70
N ARG A 358 -30.07 25.79 -21.14
CA ARG A 358 -28.79 25.65 -21.85
C ARG A 358 -28.12 24.31 -21.53
N THR A 359 -28.92 23.25 -21.60
CA THR A 359 -28.48 21.87 -21.37
C THR A 359 -29.12 20.92 -22.39
N ALA A 360 -28.35 19.99 -22.88
CA ALA A 360 -28.79 18.94 -23.78
C ALA A 360 -28.24 17.58 -23.35
N SER A 361 -29.05 16.54 -23.45
CA SER A 361 -28.61 15.15 -23.44
C SER A 361 -28.03 14.75 -24.77
N VAL A 362 -26.97 13.99 -24.77
CA VAL A 362 -26.35 13.40 -25.96
C VAL A 362 -26.87 11.97 -26.09
N ILE A 363 -27.63 11.74 -27.14
CA ILE A 363 -28.27 10.45 -27.43
C ILE A 363 -27.54 9.79 -28.63
N VAL A 364 -27.20 8.54 -28.52
CA VAL A 364 -26.61 7.75 -29.62
C VAL A 364 -27.38 6.45 -29.76
N ASN A 365 -27.95 6.19 -30.93
CA ASN A 365 -28.80 5.04 -31.19
C ASN A 365 -29.98 4.88 -30.16
N GLY A 366 -30.53 5.99 -29.69
CA GLY A 366 -31.62 5.98 -28.72
C GLY A 366 -31.20 5.84 -27.24
N GLU A 367 -29.90 5.69 -26.95
CA GLU A 367 -29.37 5.62 -25.59
C GLU A 367 -28.69 6.93 -25.19
N SER A 368 -28.97 7.43 -23.99
CA SER A 368 -28.26 8.59 -23.43
C SER A 368 -26.85 8.20 -23.00
N ILE A 369 -25.86 8.77 -23.65
CA ILE A 369 -24.44 8.54 -23.36
C ILE A 369 -23.82 9.64 -22.48
N GLY A 370 -24.55 10.71 -22.23
CA GLY A 370 -24.09 11.85 -21.44
C GLY A 370 -24.94 13.10 -21.66
N TYR A 371 -24.45 14.20 -21.12
CA TYR A 371 -25.07 15.52 -21.27
C TYR A 371 -23.98 16.60 -21.39
N LEU A 372 -24.38 17.73 -21.95
CA LEU A 372 -23.55 18.94 -22.03
C LEU A 372 -24.40 20.18 -21.75
N GLY A 373 -23.77 21.22 -21.24
CA GLY A 373 -24.49 22.46 -20.95
C GLY A 373 -23.74 23.37 -19.98
N GLU A 374 -24.40 24.43 -19.58
CA GLU A 374 -23.89 25.33 -18.57
C GLU A 374 -24.27 24.83 -17.16
N VAL A 375 -23.34 24.98 -16.21
CA VAL A 375 -23.62 24.73 -14.79
C VAL A 375 -24.54 25.83 -14.25
N HIS A 376 -25.47 25.46 -13.37
CA HIS A 376 -26.48 26.39 -12.79
C HIS A 376 -25.86 27.30 -11.73
#